data_1a84128b86213af2d3d7d0436cf8bb06
#
_entry.id   1a84128b86213af2d3d7d0436cf8bb06
#
_cell.length_a   1.000
_cell.length_b   1.000
_cell.length_c   1.000
_cell.angle_alpha   90.00
_cell.angle_beta   90.00
_cell.angle_gamma   90.00
#
_symmetry.space_group_name_H-M   'P 1'
#
loop_
_entity.id
_entity.type
_entity.pdbx_description
1 polymer ?
#
loop_
_entity_poly.entity_id
_entity_poly.type
_entity_poly.pdbx_seq_one_letter_code
_entity_poly.pdbx_strand_id
1 'polypeptide(L)'
;MEFHGADRLLDPPATDMKKSLITLGLATAMAFVAQGQTLQTTTDRSASDYLDNRFGAGLILGEPTGLSLKYWLNESFAVDGGLGGSFHRDNGVQLHSDVLWHKFDLFDVSTGRLPLYFGVGGRLKFEDGDDRFGIRFPIGVSYMFDHRPIDVFFEVAPILDVAPSVSGTFNVGVGARFWF
;
A
#
# COMPACT_ATOMS: atom_id res chain seq x y z
N MET A 1 16.18 -8.36 -63.52
CA MET A 1 16.86 -8.84 -62.30
C MET A 1 16.51 -7.83 -61.19
N GLU A 2 15.42 -8.10 -60.48
CA GLU A 2 14.96 -7.27 -59.37
C GLU A 2 15.38 -7.91 -58.07
N PHE A 3 16.11 -7.18 -57.26
CA PHE A 3 16.39 -7.54 -55.87
C PHE A 3 15.46 -6.75 -54.97
N HIS A 4 14.42 -7.40 -54.46
CA HIS A 4 13.63 -6.91 -53.36
C HIS A 4 14.22 -7.42 -52.06
N GLY A 5 14.98 -6.58 -51.35
CA GLY A 5 15.40 -6.80 -49.98
C GLY A 5 14.47 -6.06 -49.03
N ALA A 6 13.51 -6.76 -48.44
CA ALA A 6 12.66 -6.21 -47.39
C ALA A 6 13.40 -6.30 -46.05
N ASP A 7 13.89 -5.17 -45.55
CA ASP A 7 14.32 -5.00 -44.15
C ASP A 7 13.10 -5.13 -43.24
N ARG A 8 12.93 -6.26 -42.61
CA ARG A 8 12.05 -6.45 -41.48
C ARG A 8 12.79 -5.95 -40.24
N LEU A 9 12.54 -4.71 -39.86
CA LEU A 9 12.87 -4.22 -38.52
C LEU A 9 12.16 -5.11 -37.53
N LEU A 10 12.92 -5.87 -36.74
CA LEU A 10 12.43 -6.69 -35.64
C LEU A 10 12.05 -5.74 -34.51
N ASP A 11 10.77 -5.54 -34.30
CA ASP A 11 10.25 -4.91 -33.09
C ASP A 11 10.63 -5.79 -31.89
N PRO A 12 11.18 -5.22 -30.83
CA PRO A 12 11.48 -5.95 -29.60
C PRO A 12 10.17 -6.43 -28.96
N PRO A 13 10.13 -7.64 -28.39
CA PRO A 13 8.92 -8.20 -27.83
C PRO A 13 8.41 -7.34 -26.66
N ALA A 14 7.15 -6.95 -26.71
CA ALA A 14 6.45 -6.11 -25.74
C ALA A 14 6.52 -6.60 -24.28
N THR A 15 6.98 -7.84 -24.09
CA THR A 15 7.12 -8.49 -22.77
C THR A 15 8.25 -7.93 -21.91
N ASP A 16 9.31 -7.36 -22.52
CA ASP A 16 10.47 -6.85 -21.78
C ASP A 16 10.22 -5.44 -21.18
N MET A 17 9.39 -4.64 -21.84
CA MET A 17 9.04 -3.31 -21.35
C MET A 17 8.19 -3.38 -20.07
N LYS A 18 7.28 -4.37 -19.95
CA LYS A 18 6.46 -4.55 -18.73
C LYS A 18 7.30 -4.94 -17.52
N LYS A 19 8.29 -5.81 -17.69
CA LYS A 19 9.22 -6.21 -16.60
C LYS A 19 10.09 -5.05 -16.12
N SER A 20 10.54 -4.20 -17.05
CA SER A 20 11.38 -3.03 -16.72
C SER A 20 10.62 -1.97 -15.91
N LEU A 21 9.35 -1.73 -16.22
CA LEU A 21 8.50 -0.77 -15.49
C LEU A 21 8.16 -1.26 -14.08
N ILE A 22 7.94 -2.55 -13.88
CA ILE A 22 7.67 -3.14 -12.56
C ILE A 22 8.90 -3.04 -11.66
N THR A 23 10.10 -3.32 -12.21
CA THR A 23 11.37 -3.22 -11.47
C THR A 23 11.70 -1.77 -11.09
N LEU A 24 11.39 -0.81 -11.96
CA LEU A 24 11.63 0.61 -11.71
C LEU A 24 10.67 1.17 -10.65
N GLY A 25 9.39 0.76 -10.66
CA GLY A 25 8.41 1.18 -9.66
C GLY A 25 8.74 0.69 -8.26
N LEU A 26 9.20 -0.57 -8.13
CA LEU A 26 9.60 -1.14 -6.83
C LEU A 26 10.88 -0.50 -6.28
N ALA A 27 11.85 -0.18 -7.15
CA ALA A 27 13.10 0.48 -6.76
C ALA A 27 12.88 1.93 -6.29
N THR A 28 11.93 2.65 -6.89
CA THR A 28 11.61 4.03 -6.52
C THR A 28 10.91 4.12 -5.17
N ALA A 29 10.04 3.15 -4.84
CA ALA A 29 9.41 3.07 -3.53
C ALA A 29 10.42 2.79 -2.41
N MET A 30 11.43 1.96 -2.66
CA MET A 30 12.50 1.68 -1.68
C MET A 30 13.49 2.83 -1.50
N ALA A 31 13.77 3.64 -2.54
CA ALA A 31 14.70 4.75 -2.45
C ALA A 31 14.16 5.92 -1.60
N PHE A 32 12.84 6.10 -1.52
CA PHE A 32 12.24 7.16 -0.69
C PHE A 32 12.34 6.85 0.82
N VAL A 33 12.47 5.59 1.21
CA VAL A 33 12.60 5.16 2.61
C VAL A 33 13.98 5.49 3.19
N ALA A 34 15.02 5.66 2.35
CA ALA A 34 16.40 5.81 2.82
C ALA A 34 16.80 7.25 3.21
N GLN A 35 15.99 8.29 2.92
CA GLN A 35 16.36 9.69 3.15
C GLN A 35 15.65 10.37 4.34
N GLY A 36 14.88 9.63 5.12
CA GLY A 36 14.09 10.17 6.25
C GLY A 36 14.81 10.16 7.59
N GLN A 37 16.09 10.49 7.68
CA GLN A 37 16.76 10.63 8.98
C GLN A 37 17.10 12.07 9.31
N THR A 38 16.58 12.49 10.45
CA THR A 38 16.85 13.61 11.35
C THR A 38 15.77 14.69 11.39
N LEU A 39 14.80 14.48 12.27
CA LEU A 39 14.15 15.55 13.03
C LEU A 39 14.03 15.10 14.49
N GLN A 40 14.61 15.88 15.36
CA GLN A 40 14.73 15.58 16.79
C GLN A 40 13.41 15.68 17.55
N THR A 41 13.25 14.78 18.43
CA THR A 41 12.21 14.36 19.33
C THR A 41 11.90 15.38 20.42
N THR A 42 10.63 15.70 20.61
CA THR A 42 10.06 16.01 21.92
C THR A 42 9.31 14.77 22.39
N THR A 43 9.80 14.22 23.47
CA THR A 43 9.40 12.94 24.04
C THR A 43 8.01 13.01 24.65
N ASP A 44 7.03 12.48 23.98
CA ASP A 44 5.80 12.04 24.63
C ASP A 44 5.87 10.51 24.81
N ARG A 45 5.84 10.07 26.08
CA ARG A 45 6.07 8.69 26.50
C ARG A 45 5.13 7.65 25.87
N SER A 46 4.14 8.12 25.17
CA SER A 46 3.09 7.29 24.60
C SER A 46 3.39 6.77 23.19
N ALA A 47 4.27 7.42 22.44
CA ALA A 47 4.66 6.98 21.09
C ALA A 47 5.80 5.94 21.11
N SER A 48 6.60 5.89 22.20
CA SER A 48 7.80 5.07 22.26
C SER A 48 7.53 3.56 22.29
N ASP A 49 6.41 3.11 22.86
CA ASP A 49 6.11 1.67 22.98
C ASP A 49 5.85 0.99 21.62
N TYR A 50 5.36 1.77 20.61
CA TYR A 50 5.16 1.24 19.25
C TYR A 50 6.40 1.34 18.38
N LEU A 51 7.40 2.14 18.79
CA LEU A 51 8.67 2.22 18.06
C LEU A 51 9.61 1.06 18.39
N ASP A 52 9.36 0.32 19.46
CA ASP A 52 10.06 -0.93 19.75
C ASP A 52 9.54 -2.07 18.86
N ASN A 53 8.24 -2.06 18.52
CA ASN A 53 7.58 -3.03 17.64
C ASN A 53 7.10 -2.33 16.36
N ARG A 54 8.03 -2.08 15.42
CA ARG A 54 7.75 -1.27 14.21
C ARG A 54 7.04 -2.02 13.09
N PHE A 55 7.08 -3.34 13.11
CA PHE A 55 6.53 -4.16 12.05
C PHE A 55 5.23 -4.83 12.51
N GLY A 56 4.16 -4.60 11.76
CA GLY A 56 2.86 -5.21 11.95
C GLY A 56 2.51 -6.13 10.79
N ALA A 57 2.00 -7.30 11.09
CA ALA A 57 1.48 -8.24 10.10
C ALA A 57 0.12 -8.78 10.54
N GLY A 58 -0.78 -8.99 9.58
CA GLY A 58 -2.12 -9.42 9.87
C GLY A 58 -2.95 -9.74 8.64
N LEU A 59 -4.25 -9.64 8.82
CA LEU A 59 -5.24 -9.93 7.77
C LEU A 59 -6.12 -8.71 7.51
N ILE A 60 -6.55 -8.58 6.28
CA ILE A 60 -7.59 -7.65 5.84
C ILE A 60 -8.73 -8.44 5.20
N LEU A 61 -9.95 -8.08 5.53
CA LEU A 61 -11.19 -8.60 4.97
C LEU A 61 -11.91 -7.48 4.23
N GLY A 62 -12.36 -7.74 3.04
CA GLY A 62 -13.02 -6.78 2.17
C GLY A 62 -12.44 -6.81 0.77
N GLU A 63 -12.06 -5.66 0.27
CA GLU A 63 -11.40 -5.54 -1.04
C GLU A 63 -10.05 -4.83 -0.89
N PRO A 64 -8.92 -5.56 -0.96
CA PRO A 64 -8.79 -7.02 -1.11
C PRO A 64 -9.02 -7.78 0.21
N THR A 65 -9.22 -9.09 0.11
CA THR A 65 -9.14 -10.00 1.26
C THR A 65 -7.82 -10.75 1.21
N GLY A 66 -7.01 -10.64 2.28
CA GLY A 66 -5.68 -11.26 2.29
C GLY A 66 -4.78 -10.80 3.43
N LEU A 67 -3.50 -10.70 3.13
CA LEU A 67 -2.47 -10.26 4.06
C LEU A 67 -2.39 -8.73 4.12
N SER A 68 -2.16 -8.21 5.32
CA SER A 68 -1.86 -6.80 5.58
C SER A 68 -0.56 -6.69 6.34
N LEU A 69 0.34 -5.83 5.87
CA LEU A 69 1.63 -5.54 6.47
C LEU A 69 1.72 -4.04 6.71
N LYS A 70 2.39 -3.63 7.81
CA LYS A 70 2.62 -2.21 8.08
C LYS A 70 3.95 -2.03 8.80
N TYR A 71 4.67 -0.96 8.47
CA TYR A 71 5.93 -0.60 9.09
C TYR A 71 5.94 0.87 9.48
N TRP A 72 6.20 1.18 10.76
CA TRP A 72 6.34 2.55 11.25
C TRP A 72 7.70 3.12 10.88
N LEU A 73 7.70 4.21 10.12
CA LEU A 73 8.90 5.00 9.82
C LEU A 73 9.27 5.90 11.00
N ASN A 74 8.25 6.52 11.60
CA ASN A 74 8.33 7.35 12.80
C ASN A 74 6.96 7.40 13.48
N GLU A 75 6.78 8.26 14.49
CA GLU A 75 5.56 8.40 15.29
C GLU A 75 4.29 8.76 14.50
N SER A 76 4.43 9.33 13.30
CA SER A 76 3.29 9.80 12.50
C SER A 76 3.22 9.16 11.12
N PHE A 77 4.33 8.63 10.59
CA PHE A 77 4.41 8.08 9.25
C PHE A 77 4.64 6.57 9.29
N ALA A 78 3.89 5.88 8.46
CA ALA A 78 4.06 4.45 8.23
C ALA A 78 4.00 4.14 6.73
N VAL A 79 4.61 3.03 6.34
CA VAL A 79 4.36 2.38 5.05
C VAL A 79 3.51 1.16 5.33
N ASP A 80 2.46 0.97 4.57
CA ASP A 80 1.74 -0.28 4.61
C ASP A 80 1.71 -0.95 3.23
N GLY A 81 1.24 -2.19 3.23
CA GLY A 81 1.06 -2.99 2.03
C GLY A 81 0.09 -4.12 2.27
N GLY A 82 -0.50 -4.58 1.19
CA GLY A 82 -1.40 -5.72 1.23
C GLY A 82 -1.31 -6.57 -0.02
N LEU A 83 -1.50 -7.85 0.18
CA LEU A 83 -1.59 -8.84 -0.87
C LEU A 83 -2.83 -9.68 -0.65
N GLY A 84 -3.75 -9.72 -1.60
CA GLY A 84 -4.99 -10.46 -1.43
C GLY A 84 -5.72 -10.74 -2.72
N GLY A 85 -6.78 -11.54 -2.58
CA GLY A 85 -7.74 -11.79 -3.64
C GLY A 85 -8.80 -10.69 -3.72
N SER A 86 -9.19 -10.35 -4.93
CA SER A 86 -10.37 -9.54 -5.23
C SER A 86 -11.51 -10.48 -5.56
N PHE A 87 -12.63 -10.38 -4.80
CA PHE A 87 -13.82 -11.21 -5.03
C PHE A 87 -14.89 -10.49 -5.85
N HIS A 88 -14.65 -9.24 -6.23
CA HIS A 88 -15.60 -8.43 -6.97
C HIS A 88 -15.39 -8.60 -8.48
N ARG A 89 -16.37 -9.23 -9.12
CA ARG A 89 -16.57 -9.46 -10.56
C ARG A 89 -15.48 -10.21 -11.33
N ASP A 90 -14.20 -9.98 -11.04
CA ASP A 90 -13.10 -10.59 -11.78
C ASP A 90 -12.10 -11.14 -10.75
N ASN A 91 -12.01 -12.45 -10.63
CA ASN A 91 -11.06 -13.13 -9.75
C ASN A 91 -9.63 -12.67 -10.10
N GLY A 92 -9.05 -11.85 -9.23
CA GLY A 92 -7.73 -11.30 -9.44
C GLY A 92 -6.92 -11.25 -8.16
N VAL A 93 -5.61 -11.17 -8.31
CA VAL A 93 -4.68 -10.90 -7.22
C VAL A 93 -4.35 -9.42 -7.20
N GLN A 94 -4.50 -8.81 -6.05
CA GLN A 94 -4.20 -7.40 -5.84
C GLN A 94 -3.02 -7.26 -4.88
N LEU A 95 -2.07 -6.40 -5.27
CA LEU A 95 -0.97 -5.92 -4.44
C LEU A 95 -1.08 -4.40 -4.32
N HIS A 96 -0.91 -3.86 -3.12
CA HIS A 96 -0.80 -2.41 -2.93
C HIS A 96 0.31 -2.08 -1.93
N SER A 97 0.81 -0.84 -2.00
CA SER A 97 1.67 -0.25 -1.01
C SER A 97 1.41 1.24 -0.93
N ASP A 98 1.27 1.74 0.30
CA ASP A 98 0.88 3.13 0.59
C ASP A 98 1.82 3.74 1.64
N VAL A 99 2.03 5.05 1.55
CA VAL A 99 2.62 5.86 2.62
C VAL A 99 1.49 6.53 3.37
N LEU A 100 1.42 6.32 4.67
CA LEU A 100 0.34 6.77 5.54
C LEU A 100 0.83 7.82 6.52
N TRP A 101 0.04 8.86 6.70
CA TRP A 101 0.19 9.85 7.76
C TRP A 101 -0.91 9.66 8.80
N HIS A 102 -0.52 9.52 10.07
CA HIS A 102 -1.41 9.27 11.21
C HIS A 102 -1.58 10.54 12.05
N LYS A 103 -2.82 10.79 12.45
CA LYS A 103 -3.22 11.84 13.37
C LYS A 103 -3.79 11.21 14.64
N PHE A 104 -3.05 11.31 15.75
CA PHE A 104 -3.39 10.70 17.04
C PHE A 104 -4.25 11.58 17.93
N ASP A 105 -4.33 12.86 17.64
CA ASP A 105 -4.92 13.93 18.44
C ASP A 105 -6.36 14.29 18.06
N LEU A 106 -6.98 13.51 17.14
CA LEU A 106 -8.35 13.80 16.67
C LEU A 106 -9.44 13.15 17.53
N PHE A 107 -9.14 12.01 18.12
CA PHE A 107 -10.10 11.24 18.92
C PHE A 107 -9.49 10.94 20.29
N ASP A 108 -10.14 11.40 21.33
CA ASP A 108 -9.76 11.09 22.70
C ASP A 108 -10.55 9.86 23.16
N VAL A 109 -9.84 8.78 23.50
CA VAL A 109 -10.39 7.52 23.97
C VAL A 109 -9.84 7.20 25.35
N SER A 110 -10.66 6.60 26.21
CA SER A 110 -10.30 6.31 27.61
C SER A 110 -9.20 5.23 27.74
N THR A 111 -9.04 4.39 26.76
CA THR A 111 -8.02 3.32 26.70
C THR A 111 -7.59 3.13 25.25
N GLY A 112 -6.34 2.74 25.02
CA GLY A 112 -5.80 2.59 23.68
C GLY A 112 -5.64 3.89 22.92
N ARG A 113 -5.50 3.81 21.62
CA ARG A 113 -5.38 4.95 20.70
C ARG A 113 -6.21 4.72 19.47
N LEU A 114 -6.84 5.78 18.97
CA LEU A 114 -7.68 5.76 17.77
C LEU A 114 -7.19 6.80 16.75
N PRO A 115 -6.01 6.63 16.14
CA PRO A 115 -5.58 7.54 15.09
C PRO A 115 -6.45 7.42 13.84
N LEU A 116 -6.73 8.59 13.26
CA LEU A 116 -7.12 8.71 11.87
C LEU A 116 -5.86 8.68 11.02
N TYR A 117 -5.89 7.99 9.89
CA TYR A 117 -4.80 8.04 8.92
C TYR A 117 -5.31 8.31 7.51
N PHE A 118 -4.45 8.88 6.70
CA PHE A 118 -4.65 9.07 5.27
C PHE A 118 -3.30 8.96 4.56
N GLY A 119 -3.33 8.68 3.27
CA GLY A 119 -2.09 8.49 2.55
C GLY A 119 -2.25 8.47 1.04
N VAL A 120 -1.17 8.07 0.41
CA VAL A 120 -1.09 7.87 -1.02
C VAL A 120 -0.19 6.68 -1.33
N GLY A 121 -0.56 5.94 -2.35
CA GLY A 121 0.22 4.78 -2.79
C GLY A 121 -0.16 4.27 -4.15
N GLY A 122 0.24 3.04 -4.42
CA GLY A 122 0.00 2.36 -5.68
C GLY A 122 -0.68 1.02 -5.50
N ARG A 123 -1.48 0.65 -6.49
CA ARG A 123 -2.12 -0.65 -6.60
C ARG A 123 -1.75 -1.31 -7.92
N LEU A 124 -1.42 -2.59 -7.85
CA LEU A 124 -1.34 -3.50 -8.98
C LEU A 124 -2.43 -4.56 -8.81
N LYS A 125 -3.24 -4.77 -9.83
CA LYS A 125 -4.25 -5.80 -9.87
C LYS A 125 -4.01 -6.66 -11.10
N PHE A 126 -3.85 -7.96 -10.89
CA PHE A 126 -3.62 -8.97 -11.92
C PHE A 126 -4.94 -9.71 -12.15
N GLU A 127 -5.50 -9.54 -13.33
CA GLU A 127 -6.76 -10.19 -13.76
C GLU A 127 -6.51 -11.04 -15.03
N ASP A 128 -7.41 -11.99 -15.26
CA ASP A 128 -7.38 -12.77 -16.51
C ASP A 128 -7.76 -11.86 -17.69
N GLY A 129 -6.75 -11.23 -18.31
CA GLY A 129 -6.92 -10.39 -19.50
C GLY A 129 -6.20 -9.06 -19.44
N ASP A 130 -6.40 -8.24 -18.41
CA ASP A 130 -5.82 -6.90 -18.32
C ASP A 130 -5.31 -6.59 -16.92
N ASP A 131 -3.98 -6.44 -16.79
CA ASP A 131 -3.37 -5.94 -15.57
C ASP A 131 -3.70 -4.46 -15.37
N ARG A 132 -4.09 -4.10 -14.15
CA ARG A 132 -4.41 -2.71 -13.80
C ARG A 132 -3.37 -2.13 -12.86
N PHE A 133 -2.97 -0.90 -13.17
CA PHE A 133 -2.19 -0.06 -12.28
C PHE A 133 -3.01 1.17 -11.90
N GLY A 134 -3.05 1.49 -10.59
CA GLY A 134 -3.79 2.63 -10.07
C GLY A 134 -3.06 3.35 -8.96
N ILE A 135 -3.37 4.64 -8.81
CA ILE A 135 -2.97 5.46 -7.67
C ILE A 135 -4.06 5.33 -6.61
N ARG A 136 -3.64 5.04 -5.37
CA ARG A 136 -4.51 4.76 -4.24
C ARG A 136 -4.43 5.88 -3.22
N PHE A 137 -5.58 6.26 -2.63
CA PHE A 137 -5.70 7.30 -1.60
C PHE A 137 -6.39 6.72 -0.36
N PRO A 138 -5.69 5.95 0.48
CA PRO A 138 -6.29 5.37 1.67
C PRO A 138 -6.65 6.43 2.71
N ILE A 139 -7.81 6.24 3.34
CA ILE A 139 -8.28 6.97 4.52
C ILE A 139 -8.87 5.95 5.47
N GLY A 140 -8.46 5.97 6.73
CA GLY A 140 -8.95 4.99 7.68
C GLY A 140 -8.74 5.39 9.13
N VAL A 141 -9.27 4.57 10.01
CA VAL A 141 -9.05 4.64 11.44
C VAL A 141 -8.45 3.33 11.92
N SER A 142 -7.60 3.39 12.93
CA SER A 142 -6.98 2.22 13.52
C SER A 142 -7.11 2.30 15.04
N TYR A 143 -7.62 1.27 15.67
CA TYR A 143 -7.66 1.17 17.13
C TYR A 143 -6.48 0.31 17.60
N MET A 144 -5.56 0.93 18.34
CA MET A 144 -4.35 0.32 18.88
C MET A 144 -4.55 0.04 20.37
N PHE A 145 -4.43 -1.22 20.77
CA PHE A 145 -4.67 -1.65 22.15
C PHE A 145 -3.47 -1.33 23.06
N ASP A 146 -3.70 -0.76 24.24
CA ASP A 146 -2.63 -0.35 25.17
C ASP A 146 -1.74 -1.48 25.69
N HIS A 147 -2.33 -2.64 25.97
CA HIS A 147 -1.61 -3.77 26.62
C HIS A 147 -1.44 -4.98 25.72
N ARG A 148 -1.71 -4.82 24.44
CA ARG A 148 -1.59 -5.88 23.44
C ARG A 148 -0.94 -5.32 22.18
N PRO A 149 0.04 -5.99 21.63
CA PRO A 149 0.66 -5.57 20.36
C PRO A 149 -0.26 -5.91 19.17
N ILE A 150 -1.49 -5.38 19.22
CA ILE A 150 -2.54 -5.62 18.22
C ILE A 150 -3.18 -4.28 17.86
N ASP A 151 -3.45 -4.08 16.58
CA ASP A 151 -4.39 -3.06 16.10
C ASP A 151 -5.52 -3.69 15.29
N VAL A 152 -6.67 -3.04 15.29
CA VAL A 152 -7.75 -3.28 14.33
C VAL A 152 -7.99 -2.02 13.54
N PHE A 153 -8.27 -2.14 12.25
CA PHE A 153 -8.43 -0.98 11.39
C PHE A 153 -9.60 -1.11 10.44
N PHE A 154 -10.14 0.03 10.06
CA PHE A 154 -11.12 0.18 8.99
C PHE A 154 -10.57 1.20 7.99
N GLU A 155 -10.65 0.87 6.69
CA GLU A 155 -10.09 1.67 5.63
C GLU A 155 -11.03 1.75 4.43
N VAL A 156 -11.08 2.94 3.84
CA VAL A 156 -11.66 3.19 2.52
C VAL A 156 -10.56 3.82 1.66
N ALA A 157 -10.33 3.27 0.49
CA ALA A 157 -9.30 3.76 -0.42
C ALA A 157 -9.87 3.99 -1.82
N PRO A 158 -10.21 5.25 -2.17
CA PRO A 158 -10.41 5.64 -3.55
C PRO A 158 -9.17 5.35 -4.41
N ILE A 159 -9.37 4.90 -5.62
CA ILE A 159 -8.33 4.50 -6.55
C ILE A 159 -8.61 5.11 -7.91
N LEU A 160 -7.59 5.73 -8.47
CA LEU A 160 -7.56 6.17 -9.86
C LEU A 160 -6.71 5.18 -10.66
N ASP A 161 -7.35 4.28 -11.38
CA ASP A 161 -6.67 3.41 -12.33
C ASP A 161 -6.19 4.25 -13.52
N VAL A 162 -4.92 4.07 -13.89
CA VAL A 162 -4.29 4.83 -14.98
C VAL A 162 -3.87 3.95 -16.16
N ALA A 163 -3.86 2.64 -15.97
CA ALA A 163 -3.60 1.65 -17.01
C ALA A 163 -4.47 0.40 -16.78
N PRO A 164 -4.99 -0.25 -17.85
CA PRO A 164 -4.87 0.09 -19.27
C PRO A 164 -5.76 1.26 -19.69
N SER A 165 -6.73 1.65 -18.88
CA SER A 165 -7.63 2.78 -19.11
C SER A 165 -7.86 3.56 -17.83
N VAL A 166 -8.14 4.86 -17.96
CA VAL A 166 -8.44 5.71 -16.80
C VAL A 166 -9.83 5.38 -16.26
N SER A 167 -9.90 4.94 -15.01
CA SER A 167 -11.17 4.67 -14.32
C SER A 167 -11.07 4.90 -12.81
N GLY A 168 -12.19 5.26 -12.19
CA GLY A 168 -12.29 5.41 -10.74
C GLY A 168 -12.86 4.14 -10.11
N THR A 169 -12.18 3.63 -9.08
CA THR A 169 -12.66 2.52 -8.25
C THR A 169 -12.39 2.83 -6.78
N PHE A 170 -12.83 1.99 -5.87
CA PHE A 170 -12.50 2.11 -4.45
C PHE A 170 -12.40 0.74 -3.81
N ASN A 171 -11.58 0.65 -2.78
CA ASN A 171 -11.46 -0.50 -1.90
C ASN A 171 -12.04 -0.15 -0.52
N VAL A 172 -12.64 -1.12 0.14
CA VAL A 172 -13.08 -1.02 1.53
C VAL A 172 -12.64 -2.26 2.26
N GLY A 173 -12.01 -2.09 3.42
CA GLY A 173 -11.50 -3.19 4.21
C GLY A 173 -11.55 -2.94 5.70
N VAL A 174 -11.67 -4.03 6.44
CA VAL A 174 -11.46 -4.10 7.88
C VAL A 174 -10.42 -5.15 8.16
N GLY A 175 -9.53 -4.89 9.11
CA GLY A 175 -8.46 -5.86 9.39
C GLY A 175 -7.93 -5.76 10.80
N ALA A 176 -7.04 -6.69 11.11
CA ALA A 176 -6.29 -6.71 12.36
C ALA A 176 -4.84 -7.11 12.10
N ARG A 177 -3.91 -6.51 12.85
CA ARG A 177 -2.47 -6.78 12.77
C ARG A 177 -1.91 -7.03 14.15
N PHE A 178 -0.90 -7.87 14.21
CA PHE A 178 -0.04 -8.08 15.36
C PHE A 178 1.30 -7.38 15.10
N TRP A 179 1.85 -6.73 16.13
CA TRP A 179 3.07 -5.95 16.10
C TRP A 179 4.23 -6.71 16.73
N PHE A 180 5.38 -6.70 16.04
CA PHE A 180 6.60 -7.42 16.41
C PHE A 180 7.74 -6.47 16.75
#